data_cf5f2d410cd1e6070d3f0610edd9ed5a
#
_entry.id   cf5f2d410cd1e6070d3f0610edd9ed5a
#
_cell.length_a   1.000
_cell.length_b   1.000
_cell.length_c   1.000
_cell.angle_alpha   90.00
_cell.angle_beta   90.00
_cell.angle_gamma   90.00
#
_symmetry.space_group_name_H-M   'P 1'
#
loop_
_entity.id
_entity.type
_entity.pdbx_description
1 polymer ?
#
loop_
_entity_poly.entity_id
_entity_poly.type
_entity_poly.pdbx_seq_one_letter_code
_entity_poly.pdbx_strand_id
1 'polypeptide(L)'
;MLATNFLPTNQRVDVGVRAPFVDGVRYFAGIDYGDETYLFKRQDVLTHRATESDPLVKQHLLEPDQTIVTLNMGDDLAWFWSRVDLYLYTCNSPVGQSPWRVSSISVRLSPYWFSIGAVLVEVLVLYIWIAFALRKKDHTLGSFLRALNPAQVSAGSDGKGSLSTFQTLAFSLAVAALITLLLLQTGTLVDLSGSILTLLGISGVGATIAKGTDSQRNTLSAENRAWLLRRNWLPMAKTIVDPSNATWRDFFSTDGVFDVYRYQSFIFALVVIGGLIAAGVNQLSTFVVPDTILGIVGLSQLVYIGGKLVTPTNISDLNAAISALRSDEQKLKAAAVAAKQGQVMSLAEAIPLVGQSTYDAYRQKARDVAAIFTDATGIVVADASLEPLVT
;
A
#
# COMPACT_ATOMS: atom_id res chain seq x y z
N MET A 1 33.06 18.37 7.00
CA MET A 1 31.60 18.58 6.95
C MET A 1 30.92 17.27 6.64
N LEU A 2 29.75 17.03 7.19
CA LEU A 2 28.96 15.83 6.97
C LEU A 2 27.64 16.23 6.31
N ALA A 3 27.14 15.41 5.42
CA ALA A 3 25.80 15.56 4.85
C ALA A 3 24.69 15.15 5.84
N THR A 4 25.03 14.42 6.88
CA THR A 4 24.11 13.83 7.84
C THR A 4 24.43 14.28 9.25
N ASN A 5 23.41 14.33 10.14
CA ASN A 5 23.58 14.68 11.54
C ASN A 5 24.16 13.53 12.38
N PHE A 6 24.00 12.29 11.90
CA PHE A 6 24.49 11.08 12.54
C PHE A 6 25.48 10.37 11.61
N LEU A 7 26.42 9.63 12.19
CA LEU A 7 27.29 8.70 11.50
C LEU A 7 26.71 7.29 11.63
N PRO A 8 26.15 6.71 10.57
CA PRO A 8 25.67 5.34 10.61
C PRO A 8 26.84 4.35 10.68
N THR A 9 26.74 3.34 11.54
CA THR A 9 27.67 2.19 11.53
C THR A 9 27.30 1.23 10.39
N ASN A 10 28.24 0.37 10.01
CA ASN A 10 28.09 -0.62 8.93
C ASN A 10 27.80 -0.02 7.55
N GLN A 11 28.23 1.21 7.29
CA GLN A 11 28.06 1.90 6.01
C GLN A 11 29.27 2.76 5.66
N ARG A 12 29.33 3.20 4.40
CA ARG A 12 30.30 4.19 3.96
C ARG A 12 29.74 5.59 4.19
N VAL A 13 30.55 6.43 4.79
CA VAL A 13 30.18 7.82 5.10
C VAL A 13 31.17 8.77 4.47
N ASP A 14 30.67 9.75 3.74
CA ASP A 14 31.48 10.77 3.09
C ASP A 14 31.61 11.99 4.00
N VAL A 15 32.84 12.36 4.27
CA VAL A 15 33.19 13.55 5.06
C VAL A 15 33.86 14.56 4.15
N GLY A 16 33.23 15.70 3.95
CA GLY A 16 33.77 16.79 3.14
C GLY A 16 34.85 17.58 3.88
N VAL A 17 35.99 17.75 3.26
CA VAL A 17 37.11 18.58 3.73
C VAL A 17 37.23 19.81 2.82
N ARG A 18 37.08 21.01 3.37
CA ARG A 18 37.26 22.27 2.62
C ARG A 18 38.73 22.55 2.30
N ALA A 19 39.33 21.64 1.58
CA ALA A 19 40.66 21.78 1.04
C ALA A 19 40.68 21.22 -0.37
N PRO A 20 41.42 21.83 -1.29
CA PRO A 20 41.56 21.33 -2.66
C PRO A 20 42.08 19.89 -2.62
N PHE A 21 41.59 19.08 -3.55
CA PHE A 21 42.09 17.72 -3.69
C PHE A 21 43.52 17.76 -4.22
N VAL A 22 44.45 17.14 -3.48
CA VAL A 22 45.84 16.99 -3.88
C VAL A 22 46.15 15.52 -3.97
N ASP A 23 46.56 15.09 -5.14
CA ASP A 23 46.92 13.71 -5.37
C ASP A 23 48.15 13.29 -4.50
N GLY A 24 48.09 12.12 -3.90
CA GLY A 24 49.15 11.63 -3.04
C GLY A 24 49.07 12.05 -1.56
N VAL A 25 48.20 12.99 -1.18
CA VAL A 25 47.94 13.32 0.22
C VAL A 25 47.11 12.22 0.85
N ARG A 26 47.58 11.71 1.99
CA ARG A 26 46.90 10.65 2.72
C ARG A 26 46.15 11.23 3.90
N TYR A 27 44.89 10.83 4.02
CA TYR A 27 44.05 11.12 5.17
C TYR A 27 43.97 9.91 6.09
N PHE A 28 43.91 10.18 7.37
CA PHE A 28 43.70 9.22 8.44
C PHE A 28 42.49 9.70 9.26
N ALA A 29 41.78 8.75 9.83
CA ALA A 29 40.61 9.05 10.64
C ALA A 29 40.68 8.30 11.98
N GLY A 30 40.10 8.88 13.01
CA GLY A 30 39.90 8.26 14.30
C GLY A 30 38.64 8.75 14.95
N ILE A 31 38.05 7.93 15.81
CA ILE A 31 36.88 8.25 16.63
C ILE A 31 37.30 8.17 18.08
N ASP A 32 37.02 9.24 18.81
CA ASP A 32 37.25 9.32 20.24
C ASP A 32 35.93 9.19 21.00
N TYR A 33 35.85 8.21 21.87
CA TYR A 33 34.72 7.94 22.76
C TYR A 33 34.87 8.60 24.12
N GLY A 34 35.95 9.34 24.33
CA GLY A 34 36.33 9.92 25.61
C GLY A 34 37.26 9.02 26.44
N ASP A 35 36.94 7.76 26.58
CA ASP A 35 37.78 6.77 27.32
C ASP A 35 38.66 5.97 26.37
N GLU A 36 38.21 5.75 25.15
CA GLU A 36 38.93 4.96 24.14
C GLU A 36 38.93 5.67 22.79
N THR A 37 40.00 5.50 22.03
CA THR A 37 40.14 6.03 20.65
C THR A 37 40.21 4.87 19.66
N TYR A 38 39.24 4.87 18.73
CA TYR A 38 39.26 3.94 17.60
C TYR A 38 39.97 4.58 16.40
N LEU A 39 41.00 3.91 15.88
CA LEU A 39 41.68 4.37 14.67
C LEU A 39 41.26 3.51 13.47
N PHE A 40 40.84 4.17 12.42
CA PHE A 40 40.46 3.49 11.18
C PHE A 40 41.70 2.86 10.51
N LYS A 41 41.51 1.64 10.01
CA LYS A 41 42.55 0.99 9.20
C LYS A 41 42.69 1.76 7.87
N ARG A 42 43.88 1.72 7.32
CA ARG A 42 44.20 2.44 6.05
C ARG A 42 43.25 2.11 4.88
N GLN A 43 42.79 0.87 4.82
CA GLN A 43 41.86 0.40 3.79
C GLN A 43 40.43 0.94 3.95
N ASP A 44 40.09 1.41 5.14
CA ASP A 44 38.76 1.92 5.48
C ASP A 44 38.63 3.44 5.31
N VAL A 45 39.72 4.10 4.88
CA VAL A 45 39.79 5.54 4.59
C VAL A 45 40.15 5.74 3.14
N LEU A 46 39.19 6.16 2.32
CA LEU A 46 39.38 6.43 0.91
C LEU A 46 39.24 7.92 0.67
N THR A 47 40.03 8.46 -0.27
CA THR A 47 39.96 9.87 -0.63
C THR A 47 39.72 10.02 -2.12
N HIS A 48 38.82 10.94 -2.48
CA HIS A 48 38.58 11.27 -3.88
C HIS A 48 38.26 12.76 -4.05
N ARG A 49 38.31 13.23 -5.27
CA ARG A 49 37.97 14.61 -5.66
C ARG A 49 36.45 14.75 -5.69
N ALA A 50 35.95 15.83 -5.10
CA ALA A 50 34.55 16.18 -5.17
C ALA A 50 34.14 16.56 -6.62
N THR A 51 33.06 15.98 -7.09
CA THR A 51 32.45 16.22 -8.40
C THR A 51 31.05 16.81 -8.25
N GLU A 52 30.51 17.39 -9.32
CA GLU A 52 29.15 17.96 -9.31
C GLU A 52 28.07 16.90 -9.01
N SER A 53 28.37 15.63 -9.24
CA SER A 53 27.45 14.51 -8.94
C SER A 53 27.38 14.15 -7.47
N ASP A 54 28.36 14.55 -6.66
CA ASP A 54 28.43 14.16 -5.25
C ASP A 54 27.37 14.84 -4.39
N PRO A 55 26.77 14.11 -3.41
CA PRO A 55 25.71 14.65 -2.56
C PRO A 55 26.12 15.89 -1.79
N LEU A 56 27.38 15.96 -1.32
CA LEU A 56 27.90 17.12 -0.59
C LEU A 56 27.99 18.38 -1.45
N VAL A 57 28.30 18.23 -2.74
CA VAL A 57 28.34 19.34 -3.69
C VAL A 57 26.93 19.77 -4.07
N LYS A 58 26.01 18.83 -4.33
CA LYS A 58 24.60 19.12 -4.60
C LYS A 58 23.89 19.85 -3.44
N GLN A 59 24.29 19.56 -2.22
CA GLN A 59 23.79 20.24 -1.03
C GLN A 59 24.50 21.57 -0.74
N HIS A 60 25.39 22.04 -1.59
CA HIS A 60 26.20 23.25 -1.42
C HIS A 60 27.06 23.26 -0.13
N LEU A 61 27.37 22.07 0.42
CA LEU A 61 28.24 21.93 1.58
C LEU A 61 29.72 21.95 1.18
N LEU A 62 30.02 21.53 -0.04
CA LEU A 62 31.35 21.41 -0.60
C LEU A 62 31.36 22.01 -2.02
N GLU A 63 32.51 22.56 -2.45
CA GLU A 63 32.70 22.99 -3.81
C GLU A 63 33.30 21.86 -4.67
N PRO A 64 33.08 21.86 -5.99
CA PRO A 64 33.81 20.99 -6.90
C PRO A 64 35.31 21.11 -6.67
N ASP A 65 36.06 20.05 -6.93
CA ASP A 65 37.51 19.96 -6.75
C ASP A 65 38.02 19.97 -5.28
N GLN A 66 37.15 20.05 -4.30
CA GLN A 66 37.54 19.85 -2.89
C GLN A 66 37.69 18.35 -2.58
N THR A 67 38.12 18.04 -1.36
CA THR A 67 38.44 16.66 -0.96
C THR A 67 37.26 16.01 -0.24
N ILE A 68 36.88 14.81 -0.66
CA ILE A 68 35.96 13.94 0.06
C ILE A 68 36.77 12.78 0.65
N VAL A 69 36.56 12.55 1.95
CA VAL A 69 37.13 11.42 2.68
C VAL A 69 35.98 10.45 2.98
N THR A 70 35.98 9.30 2.34
CA THR A 70 35.01 8.23 2.57
C THR A 70 35.53 7.31 3.66
N LEU A 71 34.78 7.19 4.74
CA LEU A 71 35.06 6.31 5.87
C LEU A 71 34.21 5.05 5.76
N ASN A 72 34.81 3.89 5.88
CA ASN A 72 34.11 2.62 5.98
C ASN A 72 33.87 2.33 7.47
N MET A 73 32.65 2.58 7.92
CA MET A 73 32.26 2.42 9.32
C MET A 73 32.02 0.94 9.65
N GLY A 74 32.71 0.38 10.62
CA GLY A 74 32.46 -0.98 11.12
C GLY A 74 31.11 -1.08 11.84
N ASP A 75 30.61 -2.29 11.99
CA ASP A 75 29.36 -2.59 12.72
C ASP A 75 29.55 -2.67 14.24
N ASP A 76 30.79 -2.85 14.69
CA ASP A 76 31.22 -2.98 16.08
C ASP A 76 31.47 -1.65 16.81
N LEU A 77 31.34 -0.52 16.08
CA LEU A 77 31.69 0.81 16.62
C LEU A 77 30.73 1.31 17.71
N ALA A 78 29.49 0.92 17.74
CA ALA A 78 28.54 1.34 18.78
C ALA A 78 27.35 0.38 18.90
N TRP A 79 26.88 0.15 20.15
CA TRP A 79 25.64 -0.59 20.47
C TRP A 79 24.44 0.32 20.61
N PHE A 80 24.68 1.56 21.09
CA PHE A 80 23.65 2.60 21.26
C PHE A 80 24.14 3.91 20.65
N TRP A 81 23.24 4.85 20.47
CA TRP A 81 23.60 6.20 20.08
C TRP A 81 24.57 6.80 21.08
N SER A 82 25.77 7.06 20.64
CA SER A 82 26.82 7.68 21.40
C SER A 82 27.31 8.95 20.74
N ARG A 83 27.70 9.94 21.54
CA ARG A 83 28.35 11.13 21.04
C ARG A 83 29.85 10.88 21.02
N VAL A 84 30.45 11.16 19.88
CA VAL A 84 31.87 10.90 19.65
C VAL A 84 32.49 12.07 18.91
N ASP A 85 33.80 12.21 19.04
CA ASP A 85 34.56 13.19 18.27
C ASP A 85 35.30 12.45 17.14
N LEU A 86 34.94 12.79 15.89
CA LEU A 86 35.59 12.30 14.69
C LEU A 86 36.78 13.20 14.38
N TYR A 87 37.98 12.62 14.36
CA TYR A 87 39.22 13.29 14.00
C TYR A 87 39.66 12.89 12.60
N LEU A 88 39.95 13.90 11.77
CA LEU A 88 40.62 13.72 10.49
C LEU A 88 41.97 14.39 10.55
N TYR A 89 43.02 13.70 10.15
CA TYR A 89 44.36 14.25 10.09
C TYR A 89 45.11 13.80 8.85
N THR A 90 46.04 14.62 8.41
CA THR A 90 46.92 14.35 7.26
C THR A 90 48.38 14.36 7.72
N CYS A 91 49.15 13.43 7.21
CA CYS A 91 50.62 13.37 7.43
C CYS A 91 51.31 13.57 6.08
N ASN A 92 52.14 14.56 5.98
CA ASN A 92 52.79 14.94 4.70
C ASN A 92 54.27 14.52 4.64
N SER A 93 54.74 13.66 5.54
CA SER A 93 56.13 13.21 5.54
C SER A 93 56.25 11.71 5.78
N PRO A 94 57.17 11.03 5.07
CA PRO A 94 57.44 9.61 5.27
C PRO A 94 58.16 9.30 6.60
N VAL A 95 58.55 10.31 7.37
CA VAL A 95 59.30 10.11 8.64
C VAL A 95 58.72 10.99 9.73
N GLY A 96 57.86 10.40 10.58
CA GLY A 96 57.64 10.72 11.99
C GLY A 96 57.40 12.17 12.45
N GLN A 97 56.89 13.06 11.58
CA GLN A 97 56.60 14.44 11.97
C GLN A 97 55.08 14.61 12.30
N SER A 98 54.82 15.55 13.20
CA SER A 98 53.52 15.94 13.70
C SER A 98 52.45 16.03 12.59
N PRO A 99 51.20 15.65 12.87
CA PRO A 99 50.13 15.74 11.89
C PRO A 99 49.98 17.16 11.38
N TRP A 100 49.95 17.35 10.05
CA TRP A 100 49.95 18.68 9.41
C TRP A 100 48.66 19.45 9.63
N ARG A 101 47.56 18.74 9.76
CA ARG A 101 46.25 19.32 10.09
C ARG A 101 45.43 18.31 10.86
N VAL A 102 44.87 18.74 11.97
CA VAL A 102 43.87 18.00 12.73
C VAL A 102 42.58 18.77 12.65
N SER A 103 41.52 18.11 12.23
CA SER A 103 40.16 18.66 12.30
C SER A 103 39.28 17.69 13.06
N SER A 104 38.55 18.16 14.05
CA SER A 104 37.61 17.34 14.83
C SER A 104 36.20 17.85 14.64
N ILE A 105 35.25 16.92 14.59
CA ILE A 105 33.82 17.19 14.54
C ILE A 105 33.15 16.29 15.55
N SER A 106 32.38 16.90 16.47
CA SER A 106 31.53 16.14 17.39
C SER A 106 30.26 15.69 16.68
N VAL A 107 30.05 14.38 16.63
CA VAL A 107 28.97 13.73 15.91
C VAL A 107 28.30 12.66 16.77
N ARG A 108 27.12 12.22 16.37
CA ARG A 108 26.45 11.07 17.00
C ARG A 108 26.61 9.83 16.12
N LEU A 109 27.05 8.73 16.72
CA LEU A 109 27.02 7.43 16.08
C LEU A 109 25.61 6.84 16.13
N SER A 110 25.14 6.32 15.00
CA SER A 110 23.90 5.57 14.92
C SER A 110 24.18 4.10 14.69
N PRO A 111 23.90 3.22 15.67
CA PRO A 111 24.16 1.80 15.56
C PRO A 111 23.18 1.13 14.60
N TYR A 112 23.71 0.42 13.62
CA TYR A 112 22.96 -0.22 12.55
C TYR A 112 21.93 -1.25 13.06
N TRP A 113 22.38 -2.21 13.86
CA TRP A 113 21.52 -3.29 14.36
C TRP A 113 20.43 -2.81 15.30
N PHE A 114 20.72 -1.81 16.12
CA PHE A 114 19.71 -1.19 16.97
C PHE A 114 18.64 -0.47 16.14
N SER A 115 19.07 0.26 15.10
CA SER A 115 18.14 0.95 14.20
C SER A 115 17.21 -0.03 13.46
N ILE A 116 17.75 -1.15 12.97
CA ILE A 116 16.94 -2.22 12.37
C ILE A 116 15.97 -2.81 13.41
N GLY A 117 16.45 -3.12 14.61
CA GLY A 117 15.59 -3.64 15.68
C GLY A 117 14.45 -2.69 16.03
N ALA A 118 14.73 -1.39 16.15
CA ALA A 118 13.71 -0.37 16.41
C ALA A 118 12.66 -0.29 15.31
N VAL A 119 13.07 -0.34 14.05
CA VAL A 119 12.16 -0.34 12.90
C VAL A 119 11.30 -1.60 12.85
N LEU A 120 11.87 -2.76 13.14
CA LEU A 120 11.07 -4.00 13.21
C LEU A 120 10.01 -3.94 14.32
N VAL A 121 10.37 -3.38 15.49
CA VAL A 121 9.41 -3.15 16.57
C VAL A 121 8.33 -2.16 16.14
N GLU A 122 8.70 -1.07 15.47
CA GLU A 122 7.73 -0.10 14.95
C GLU A 122 6.73 -0.74 13.98
N VAL A 123 7.20 -1.47 12.98
CA VAL A 123 6.34 -2.15 12.01
C VAL A 123 5.39 -3.12 12.73
N LEU A 124 5.91 -3.89 13.71
CA LEU A 124 5.11 -4.80 14.51
C LEU A 124 4.03 -4.05 15.30
N VAL A 125 4.40 -2.95 15.96
CA VAL A 125 3.46 -2.12 16.74
C VAL A 125 2.39 -1.53 15.85
N LEU A 126 2.76 -0.94 14.71
CA LEU A 126 1.81 -0.39 13.74
C LEU A 126 0.84 -1.47 13.23
N TYR A 127 1.37 -2.65 12.89
CA TYR A 127 0.55 -3.77 12.44
C TYR A 127 -0.42 -4.27 13.52
N ILE A 128 0.07 -4.46 14.75
CA ILE A 128 -0.76 -4.85 15.90
C ILE A 128 -1.83 -3.80 16.18
N TRP A 129 -1.49 -2.52 16.09
CA TRP A 129 -2.44 -1.43 16.29
C TRP A 129 -3.58 -1.47 15.28
N ILE A 130 -3.27 -1.69 13.99
CA ILE A 130 -4.29 -1.86 12.94
C ILE A 130 -5.17 -3.07 13.24
N ALA A 131 -4.57 -4.22 13.58
CA ALA A 131 -5.30 -5.43 13.94
C ALA A 131 -6.21 -5.21 15.17
N PHE A 132 -5.73 -4.47 16.16
CA PHE A 132 -6.50 -4.09 17.34
C PHE A 132 -7.67 -3.15 17.00
N ALA A 133 -7.46 -2.16 16.14
CA ALA A 133 -8.49 -1.23 15.71
C ALA A 133 -9.62 -1.92 14.91
N LEU A 134 -9.29 -2.97 14.18
CA LEU A 134 -10.26 -3.77 13.40
C LEU A 134 -10.96 -4.85 14.23
N ARG A 135 -10.53 -5.04 15.47
CA ARG A 135 -11.07 -6.07 16.36
C ARG A 135 -12.54 -5.79 16.71
N LYS A 136 -13.38 -6.80 16.54
CA LYS A 136 -14.75 -6.77 17.07
C LYS A 136 -14.75 -6.78 18.61
N LYS A 137 -15.88 -6.38 19.22
CA LYS A 137 -16.10 -6.27 20.68
C LYS A 137 -15.80 -7.54 21.51
N ASP A 138 -15.55 -8.68 20.89
CA ASP A 138 -15.23 -9.92 21.59
C ASP A 138 -13.79 -9.92 22.10
N HIS A 139 -13.64 -9.76 23.41
CA HIS A 139 -12.33 -9.59 24.08
C HIS A 139 -11.57 -10.91 24.33
N THR A 140 -11.76 -11.96 23.52
CA THR A 140 -11.05 -13.23 23.66
C THR A 140 -9.67 -13.19 22.96
N LEU A 141 -8.68 -13.87 23.56
CA LEU A 141 -7.33 -13.98 22.97
C LEU A 141 -7.37 -14.62 21.57
N GLY A 142 -8.29 -15.58 21.36
CA GLY A 142 -8.48 -16.24 20.08
C GLY A 142 -8.97 -15.30 18.97
N SER A 143 -9.82 -14.31 19.31
CA SER A 143 -10.26 -13.30 18.34
C SER A 143 -9.13 -12.34 17.98
N PHE A 144 -8.22 -12.04 18.91
CA PHE A 144 -7.05 -11.22 18.67
C PHE A 144 -6.05 -11.90 17.72
N LEU A 145 -5.71 -13.16 17.97
CA LEU A 145 -4.81 -13.91 17.10
C LEU A 145 -5.37 -14.08 15.69
N ARG A 146 -6.69 -14.23 15.55
CA ARG A 146 -7.34 -14.23 14.23
C ARG A 146 -7.24 -12.86 13.55
N ALA A 147 -7.46 -11.77 14.30
CA ALA A 147 -7.35 -10.40 13.77
C ALA A 147 -5.93 -10.05 13.29
N LEU A 148 -4.89 -10.76 13.75
CA LEU A 148 -3.52 -10.64 13.23
C LEU A 148 -3.32 -11.30 11.85
N ASN A 149 -4.30 -12.06 11.34
CA ASN A 149 -4.19 -12.65 10.01
C ASN A 149 -4.22 -11.56 8.92
N PRO A 150 -3.19 -11.44 8.06
CA PRO A 150 -3.15 -10.42 7.01
C PRO A 150 -4.36 -10.42 6.07
N ALA A 151 -4.96 -11.58 5.81
CA ALA A 151 -6.17 -11.68 5.01
C ALA A 151 -7.37 -10.99 5.68
N GLN A 152 -7.47 -11.08 7.01
CA GLN A 152 -8.53 -10.42 7.77
C GLN A 152 -8.30 -8.92 7.92
N VAL A 153 -7.04 -8.50 8.16
CA VAL A 153 -6.67 -7.08 8.23
C VAL A 153 -6.97 -6.36 6.91
N SER A 154 -6.76 -7.05 5.79
CA SER A 154 -7.00 -6.52 4.45
C SER A 154 -8.36 -6.92 3.86
N ALA A 155 -9.31 -7.36 4.70
CA ALA A 155 -10.63 -7.77 4.22
C ALA A 155 -11.38 -6.60 3.58
N GLY A 156 -12.01 -6.87 2.44
CA GLY A 156 -12.89 -5.94 1.76
C GLY A 156 -14.28 -5.82 2.42
N SER A 157 -15.12 -4.99 1.84
CA SER A 157 -16.52 -4.82 2.30
C SER A 157 -17.38 -6.07 2.13
N ASP A 158 -16.93 -7.02 1.33
CA ASP A 158 -17.54 -8.34 1.09
C ASP A 158 -17.08 -9.40 2.09
N GLY A 159 -16.18 -9.07 3.04
CA GLY A 159 -15.62 -9.97 4.02
C GLY A 159 -14.58 -10.93 3.49
N LYS A 160 -14.19 -10.83 2.20
CA LYS A 160 -13.11 -11.60 1.59
C LYS A 160 -11.80 -10.81 1.66
N GLY A 161 -10.66 -11.50 1.64
CA GLY A 161 -9.35 -10.87 1.57
C GLY A 161 -9.18 -10.04 0.29
N SER A 162 -8.83 -8.75 0.43
CA SER A 162 -8.62 -7.84 -0.69
C SER A 162 -7.13 -7.68 -0.99
N LEU A 163 -6.70 -8.14 -2.16
CA LEU A 163 -5.31 -8.02 -2.60
C LEU A 163 -4.85 -6.56 -2.67
N SER A 164 -5.68 -5.65 -3.18
CA SER A 164 -5.32 -4.23 -3.29
C SER A 164 -5.14 -3.57 -1.92
N THR A 165 -6.00 -3.91 -0.94
CA THR A 165 -5.86 -3.41 0.43
C THR A 165 -4.59 -3.97 1.09
N PHE A 166 -4.31 -5.26 0.88
CA PHE A 166 -3.07 -5.90 1.36
C PHE A 166 -1.83 -5.22 0.78
N GLN A 167 -1.77 -5.01 -0.53
CA GLN A 167 -0.64 -4.35 -1.20
C GLN A 167 -0.43 -2.92 -0.67
N THR A 168 -1.52 -2.13 -0.55
CA THR A 168 -1.43 -0.76 -0.02
C THR A 168 -0.89 -0.76 1.40
N LEU A 169 -1.38 -1.65 2.27
CA LEU A 169 -0.90 -1.78 3.64
C LEU A 169 0.58 -2.17 3.69
N ALA A 170 0.97 -3.21 2.94
CA ALA A 170 2.33 -3.71 2.91
C ALA A 170 3.33 -2.65 2.38
N PHE A 171 2.99 -1.94 1.30
CA PHE A 171 3.81 -0.84 0.79
C PHE A 171 3.90 0.32 1.80
N SER A 172 2.79 0.69 2.44
CA SER A 172 2.80 1.77 3.45
C SER A 172 3.69 1.43 4.64
N LEU A 173 3.63 0.19 5.13
CA LEU A 173 4.50 -0.28 6.23
C LEU A 173 5.98 -0.34 5.79
N ALA A 174 6.26 -0.82 4.58
CA ALA A 174 7.63 -0.87 4.06
C ALA A 174 8.23 0.53 3.91
N VAL A 175 7.46 1.49 3.40
CA VAL A 175 7.91 2.87 3.25
C VAL A 175 8.09 3.55 4.62
N ALA A 176 7.15 3.36 5.56
CA ALA A 176 7.29 3.87 6.93
C ALA A 176 8.58 3.33 7.57
N ALA A 177 8.82 2.02 7.45
CA ALA A 177 10.03 1.37 7.94
C ALA A 177 11.31 1.98 7.35
N LEU A 178 11.35 2.23 6.04
CA LEU A 178 12.50 2.83 5.37
C LEU A 178 12.72 4.29 5.77
N ILE A 179 11.65 5.08 5.91
CA ILE A 179 11.74 6.47 6.38
C ILE A 179 12.28 6.52 7.82
N THR A 180 11.77 5.66 8.69
CA THR A 180 12.22 5.59 10.08
C THR A 180 13.66 5.11 10.16
N LEU A 181 14.05 4.10 9.36
CA LEU A 181 15.43 3.64 9.29
C LEU A 181 16.37 4.76 8.85
N LEU A 182 16.00 5.50 7.80
CA LEU A 182 16.75 6.66 7.32
C LEU A 182 16.89 7.72 8.41
N LEU A 183 15.80 8.07 9.08
CA LEU A 183 15.81 9.06 10.16
C LEU A 183 16.70 8.62 11.33
N LEU A 184 16.61 7.36 11.74
CA LEU A 184 17.42 6.84 12.84
C LEU A 184 18.91 6.77 12.49
N GLN A 185 19.26 6.49 11.25
CA GLN A 185 20.65 6.37 10.83
C GLN A 185 21.31 7.70 10.46
N THR A 186 20.58 8.58 9.78
CA THR A 186 21.16 9.85 9.28
C THR A 186 20.83 11.05 10.16
N GLY A 187 19.77 10.97 10.99
CA GLY A 187 19.27 12.10 11.77
C GLY A 187 18.66 13.22 10.93
N THR A 188 18.45 12.97 9.64
CA THR A 188 17.84 13.92 8.70
C THR A 188 16.80 13.20 7.86
N LEU A 189 15.68 13.85 7.61
CA LEU A 189 14.79 13.46 6.52
C LEU A 189 15.37 14.10 5.25
N VAL A 190 16.37 13.44 4.67
CA VAL A 190 16.87 13.81 3.35
C VAL A 190 15.74 13.55 2.35
N ASP A 191 15.64 14.39 1.33
CA ASP A 191 14.61 14.29 0.30
C ASP A 191 14.40 12.84 -0.13
N LEU A 192 13.21 12.32 0.22
CA LEU A 192 12.75 11.04 -0.29
C LEU A 192 12.91 11.07 -1.80
N SER A 193 13.67 10.14 -2.34
CA SER A 193 13.88 10.12 -3.79
C SER A 193 12.52 10.17 -4.48
N GLY A 194 12.40 10.99 -5.53
CA GLY A 194 11.15 11.10 -6.30
C GLY A 194 10.59 9.73 -6.71
N SER A 195 11.45 8.73 -6.83
CA SER A 195 11.11 7.33 -7.10
C SER A 195 10.25 6.68 -6.00
N ILE A 196 10.54 6.94 -4.71
CA ILE A 196 9.74 6.41 -3.59
C ILE A 196 8.37 7.08 -3.56
N LEU A 197 8.32 8.39 -3.78
CA LEU A 197 7.06 9.13 -3.89
C LEU A 197 6.22 8.65 -5.08
N THR A 198 6.87 8.37 -6.21
CA THR A 198 6.21 7.81 -7.40
C THR A 198 5.66 6.42 -7.12
N LEU A 199 6.40 5.56 -6.42
CA LEU A 199 5.95 4.22 -6.03
C LEU A 199 4.71 4.28 -5.12
N LEU A 200 4.72 5.15 -4.12
CA LEU A 200 3.56 5.40 -3.26
C LEU A 200 2.37 5.93 -4.06
N GLY A 201 2.64 6.87 -4.97
CA GLY A 201 1.63 7.42 -5.87
C GLY A 201 0.98 6.35 -6.73
N ILE A 202 1.77 5.51 -7.41
CA ILE A 202 1.27 4.40 -8.24
C ILE A 202 0.42 3.44 -7.41
N SER A 203 0.91 3.03 -6.24
CA SER A 203 0.20 2.09 -5.36
C SER A 203 -1.10 2.71 -4.81
N GLY A 204 -1.06 3.98 -4.38
CA GLY A 204 -2.23 4.69 -3.87
C GLY A 204 -3.30 4.94 -4.93
N VAL A 205 -2.90 5.40 -6.11
CA VAL A 205 -3.80 5.61 -7.25
C VAL A 205 -4.39 4.29 -7.72
N GLY A 206 -3.58 3.23 -7.86
CA GLY A 206 -4.03 1.90 -8.23
C GLY A 206 -5.08 1.35 -7.27
N ALA A 207 -4.86 1.46 -5.96
CA ALA A 207 -5.80 1.03 -4.93
C ALA A 207 -7.11 1.86 -4.95
N THR A 208 -7.01 3.18 -5.18
CA THR A 208 -8.18 4.07 -5.23
C THR A 208 -9.03 3.77 -6.45
N ILE A 209 -8.43 3.60 -7.63
CA ILE A 209 -9.16 3.24 -8.87
C ILE A 209 -9.80 1.87 -8.72
N ALA A 210 -9.05 0.86 -8.21
CA ALA A 210 -9.58 -0.48 -8.00
C ALA A 210 -10.78 -0.47 -7.04
N LYS A 211 -10.70 0.27 -5.93
CA LYS A 211 -11.79 0.42 -4.97
C LYS A 211 -12.97 1.20 -5.53
N GLY A 212 -12.72 2.26 -6.30
CA GLY A 212 -13.75 3.04 -6.99
C GLY A 212 -14.51 2.18 -8.02
N THR A 213 -13.79 1.38 -8.80
CA THR A 213 -14.37 0.45 -9.77
C THR A 213 -15.22 -0.62 -9.09
N ASP A 214 -14.73 -1.23 -8.00
CA ASP A 214 -15.48 -2.22 -7.22
C ASP A 214 -16.74 -1.60 -6.60
N SER A 215 -16.64 -0.39 -6.04
CA SER A 215 -17.77 0.29 -5.43
C SER A 215 -18.88 0.63 -6.44
N GLN A 216 -18.51 1.10 -7.62
CA GLN A 216 -19.49 1.45 -8.66
C GLN A 216 -20.12 0.23 -9.34
N ARG A 217 -19.36 -0.87 -9.49
CA ARG A 217 -19.83 -2.06 -10.19
C ARG A 217 -20.54 -3.07 -9.30
N ASN A 218 -20.15 -3.15 -8.03
CA ASN A 218 -20.66 -4.16 -7.07
C ASN A 218 -21.79 -3.64 -6.18
N THR A 219 -22.30 -2.42 -6.42
CA THR A 219 -23.43 -1.88 -5.66
C THR A 219 -24.65 -1.70 -6.54
N LEU A 220 -25.78 -2.22 -6.08
CA LEU A 220 -27.08 -1.92 -6.66
C LEU A 220 -27.39 -0.43 -6.46
N SER A 221 -28.00 0.21 -7.45
CA SER A 221 -28.48 1.58 -7.29
C SER A 221 -29.43 1.67 -6.09
N ALA A 222 -29.46 2.82 -5.41
CA ALA A 222 -30.31 3.04 -4.24
C ALA A 222 -31.78 2.74 -4.52
N GLU A 223 -32.24 3.11 -5.72
CA GLU A 223 -33.60 2.88 -6.17
C GLU A 223 -33.92 1.39 -6.41
N ASN A 224 -32.99 0.66 -7.07
CA ASN A 224 -33.17 -0.77 -7.31
C ASN A 224 -33.12 -1.55 -5.99
N ARG A 225 -32.25 -1.15 -5.10
CA ARG A 225 -32.18 -1.74 -3.76
C ARG A 225 -33.47 -1.51 -2.97
N ALA A 226 -34.03 -0.29 -2.99
CA ALA A 226 -35.29 0.01 -2.31
C ALA A 226 -36.46 -0.78 -2.93
N TRP A 227 -36.46 -0.98 -4.23
CA TRP A 227 -37.46 -1.77 -4.94
C TRP A 227 -37.36 -3.28 -4.55
N LEU A 228 -36.16 -3.85 -4.52
CA LEU A 228 -35.92 -5.25 -4.10
C LEU A 228 -36.30 -5.50 -2.64
N LEU A 229 -36.02 -4.53 -1.75
CA LEU A 229 -36.44 -4.61 -0.34
C LEU A 229 -37.96 -4.63 -0.21
N ARG A 230 -38.67 -3.81 -0.96
CA ARG A 230 -40.16 -3.78 -0.95
C ARG A 230 -40.77 -5.08 -1.46
N ARG A 231 -40.06 -5.81 -2.33
CA ARG A 231 -40.46 -7.11 -2.88
C ARG A 231 -40.04 -8.30 -2.06
N ASN A 232 -39.34 -8.07 -0.94
CA ASN A 232 -38.74 -9.14 -0.12
C ASN A 232 -37.73 -10.02 -0.87
N TRP A 233 -37.12 -9.51 -1.98
CA TRP A 233 -36.04 -10.18 -2.66
C TRP A 233 -34.72 -10.04 -1.89
N LEU A 234 -34.56 -8.95 -1.14
CA LEU A 234 -33.43 -8.73 -0.25
C LEU A 234 -33.91 -8.74 1.21
N PRO A 235 -33.14 -9.34 2.14
CA PRO A 235 -33.43 -9.23 3.56
C PRO A 235 -33.30 -7.77 4.04
N MET A 236 -34.20 -7.31 4.91
CA MET A 236 -34.15 -5.94 5.46
C MET A 236 -32.87 -5.66 6.26
N ALA A 237 -32.35 -6.67 6.95
CA ALA A 237 -31.10 -6.55 7.69
C ALA A 237 -29.90 -6.55 6.72
N LYS A 238 -29.12 -5.48 6.77
CA LYS A 238 -27.78 -5.49 6.18
C LYS A 238 -26.99 -6.55 6.91
N THR A 239 -26.75 -7.70 6.29
CA THR A 239 -25.88 -8.72 6.86
C THR A 239 -24.52 -8.06 7.02
N ILE A 240 -24.08 -7.83 8.27
CA ILE A 240 -22.72 -7.37 8.55
C ILE A 240 -21.83 -8.53 8.15
N VAL A 241 -21.18 -8.39 7.02
CA VAL A 241 -20.26 -9.42 6.50
C VAL A 241 -19.10 -9.53 7.47
N ASP A 242 -18.86 -10.74 7.96
CA ASP A 242 -17.83 -11.00 8.96
C ASP A 242 -16.46 -11.13 8.27
N PRO A 243 -15.51 -10.21 8.52
CA PRO A 243 -14.15 -10.31 7.97
C PRO A 243 -13.39 -11.54 8.49
N SER A 244 -13.90 -12.22 9.53
CA SER A 244 -13.30 -13.46 10.06
C SER A 244 -13.30 -14.61 9.03
N ASN A 245 -14.08 -14.51 7.96
CA ASN A 245 -14.11 -15.47 6.87
C ASN A 245 -13.03 -15.24 5.80
N ALA A 246 -12.30 -14.11 5.85
CA ALA A 246 -11.23 -13.82 4.91
C ALA A 246 -10.08 -14.82 5.06
N THR A 247 -9.65 -15.36 3.93
CA THR A 247 -8.59 -16.37 3.83
C THR A 247 -7.49 -15.91 2.88
N TRP A 248 -6.30 -16.50 3.01
CA TRP A 248 -5.20 -16.28 2.05
C TRP A 248 -5.56 -16.64 0.61
N ARG A 249 -6.47 -17.60 0.43
CA ARG A 249 -6.95 -18.01 -0.90
C ARG A 249 -7.63 -16.87 -1.64
N ASP A 250 -8.24 -15.92 -0.92
CA ASP A 250 -8.97 -14.79 -1.52
C ASP A 250 -8.03 -13.85 -2.28
N PHE A 251 -6.73 -13.81 -1.93
CA PHE A 251 -5.74 -13.03 -2.66
C PHE A 251 -5.47 -13.56 -4.06
N PHE A 252 -5.73 -14.84 -4.29
CA PHE A 252 -5.40 -15.54 -5.55
C PHE A 252 -6.65 -16.01 -6.29
N SER A 253 -7.84 -15.77 -5.77
CA SER A 253 -9.09 -16.25 -6.36
C SER A 253 -10.10 -15.12 -6.52
N THR A 254 -10.89 -15.24 -7.60
CA THR A 254 -12.10 -14.44 -7.84
C THR A 254 -13.27 -15.42 -7.85
N ASP A 255 -14.23 -15.23 -6.96
CA ASP A 255 -15.41 -16.11 -6.77
C ASP A 255 -15.07 -17.61 -6.61
N GLY A 256 -13.98 -17.88 -5.90
CA GLY A 256 -13.51 -19.24 -5.61
C GLY A 256 -12.69 -19.89 -6.73
N VAL A 257 -12.55 -19.25 -7.89
CA VAL A 257 -11.72 -19.69 -9.01
C VAL A 257 -10.35 -19.02 -8.95
N PHE A 258 -9.29 -19.77 -9.25
CA PHE A 258 -7.93 -19.22 -9.29
C PHE A 258 -7.80 -18.15 -10.37
N ASP A 259 -7.25 -16.98 -9.98
CA ASP A 259 -7.06 -15.81 -10.84
C ASP A 259 -5.56 -15.55 -11.03
N VAL A 260 -5.07 -15.83 -12.25
CA VAL A 260 -3.66 -15.69 -12.62
C VAL A 260 -3.18 -14.23 -12.49
N TYR A 261 -4.03 -13.24 -12.78
CA TYR A 261 -3.67 -11.83 -12.71
C TYR A 261 -3.49 -11.37 -11.26
N ARG A 262 -4.33 -11.84 -10.34
CA ARG A 262 -4.18 -11.60 -8.91
C ARG A 262 -2.91 -12.23 -8.37
N TYR A 263 -2.63 -13.47 -8.76
CA TYR A 263 -1.41 -14.18 -8.36
C TYR A 263 -0.16 -13.44 -8.85
N GLN A 264 -0.12 -13.06 -10.13
CA GLN A 264 0.98 -12.29 -10.71
C GLN A 264 1.19 -10.96 -9.97
N SER A 265 0.13 -10.21 -9.71
CA SER A 265 0.18 -8.93 -8.98
C SER A 265 0.71 -9.11 -7.56
N PHE A 266 0.33 -10.19 -6.86
CA PHE A 266 0.84 -10.51 -5.54
C PHE A 266 2.35 -10.79 -5.55
N ILE A 267 2.82 -11.63 -6.49
CA ILE A 267 4.26 -11.94 -6.62
C ILE A 267 5.06 -10.66 -6.91
N PHE A 268 4.60 -9.83 -7.84
CA PHE A 268 5.29 -8.58 -8.14
C PHE A 268 5.36 -7.64 -6.93
N ALA A 269 4.28 -7.53 -6.16
CA ALA A 269 4.30 -6.74 -4.93
C ALA A 269 5.36 -7.25 -3.94
N LEU A 270 5.45 -8.56 -3.74
CA LEU A 270 6.47 -9.15 -2.84
C LEU A 270 7.89 -8.89 -3.35
N VAL A 271 8.14 -9.06 -4.65
CA VAL A 271 9.47 -8.79 -5.25
C VAL A 271 9.86 -7.34 -5.08
N VAL A 272 8.92 -6.42 -5.31
CA VAL A 272 9.19 -4.98 -5.16
C VAL A 272 9.44 -4.61 -3.71
N ILE A 273 8.62 -5.09 -2.77
CA ILE A 273 8.82 -4.83 -1.33
C ILE A 273 10.18 -5.41 -0.88
N GLY A 274 10.50 -6.64 -1.28
CA GLY A 274 11.79 -7.25 -0.98
C GLY A 274 12.97 -6.47 -1.56
N GLY A 275 12.85 -6.00 -2.81
CA GLY A 275 13.84 -5.16 -3.45
C GLY A 275 14.01 -3.80 -2.76
N LEU A 276 12.92 -3.16 -2.36
CA LEU A 276 12.93 -1.90 -1.61
C LEU A 276 13.64 -2.07 -0.26
N ILE A 277 13.31 -3.12 0.50
CA ILE A 277 13.94 -3.39 1.79
C ILE A 277 15.42 -3.68 1.60
N ALA A 278 15.79 -4.57 0.67
CA ALA A 278 17.18 -4.94 0.42
C ALA A 278 18.03 -3.74 -0.01
N ALA A 279 17.52 -2.90 -0.90
CA ALA A 279 18.22 -1.71 -1.37
C ALA A 279 18.24 -0.60 -0.32
N GLY A 280 17.13 -0.38 0.39
CA GLY A 280 17.04 0.61 1.46
C GLY A 280 17.96 0.31 2.65
N VAL A 281 18.14 -0.95 2.99
CA VAL A 281 19.04 -1.38 4.08
C VAL A 281 20.52 -1.18 3.71
N ASN A 282 20.89 -1.36 2.43
CA ASN A 282 22.28 -1.31 1.98
C ASN A 282 22.76 0.07 1.49
N GLN A 283 21.86 0.93 1.01
CA GLN A 283 22.22 2.19 0.34
C GLN A 283 21.21 3.32 0.63
N LEU A 284 20.95 3.58 1.91
CA LEU A 284 19.91 4.54 2.32
C LEU A 284 20.09 5.96 1.76
N SER A 285 21.31 6.47 1.68
CA SER A 285 21.57 7.86 1.27
C SER A 285 21.54 8.08 -0.25
N THR A 286 21.65 7.02 -1.04
CA THR A 286 21.73 7.09 -2.52
C THR A 286 20.65 6.25 -3.21
N PHE A 287 19.67 5.75 -2.44
CA PHE A 287 18.69 4.83 -2.97
C PHE A 287 17.74 5.52 -3.95
N VAL A 288 17.84 5.13 -5.20
CA VAL A 288 16.89 5.48 -6.27
C VAL A 288 16.25 4.18 -6.75
N VAL A 289 14.91 4.11 -6.68
CA VAL A 289 14.19 2.96 -7.25
C VAL A 289 14.40 3.01 -8.78
N PRO A 290 14.94 1.95 -9.39
CA PRO A 290 15.10 1.91 -10.84
C PRO A 290 13.76 2.11 -11.57
N ASP A 291 13.76 2.89 -12.64
CA ASP A 291 12.55 3.17 -13.43
C ASP A 291 11.91 1.90 -13.98
N THR A 292 12.70 0.86 -14.22
CA THR A 292 12.22 -0.48 -14.61
C THR A 292 11.32 -1.10 -13.54
N ILE A 293 11.66 -0.98 -12.26
CA ILE A 293 10.85 -1.48 -11.15
C ILE A 293 9.56 -0.66 -11.03
N LEU A 294 9.64 0.67 -11.14
CA LEU A 294 8.46 1.55 -11.19
C LEU A 294 7.54 1.18 -12.35
N GLY A 295 8.12 0.91 -13.54
CA GLY A 295 7.40 0.45 -14.72
C GLY A 295 6.68 -0.88 -14.49
N ILE A 296 7.34 -1.87 -13.88
CA ILE A 296 6.75 -3.18 -13.57
C ILE A 296 5.57 -3.04 -12.61
N VAL A 297 5.72 -2.24 -11.54
CA VAL A 297 4.62 -1.98 -10.58
C VAL A 297 3.46 -1.27 -11.27
N GLY A 298 3.75 -0.24 -12.06
CA GLY A 298 2.74 0.50 -12.83
C GLY A 298 1.98 -0.41 -13.80
N LEU A 299 2.69 -1.21 -14.59
CA LEU A 299 2.09 -2.19 -15.50
C LEU A 299 1.27 -3.25 -14.76
N SER A 300 1.76 -3.76 -13.63
CA SER A 300 1.02 -4.73 -12.82
C SER A 300 -0.31 -4.13 -12.32
N GLN A 301 -0.31 -2.88 -11.87
CA GLN A 301 -1.54 -2.19 -11.46
C GLN A 301 -2.47 -1.94 -12.65
N LEU A 302 -1.95 -1.55 -13.81
CA LEU A 302 -2.74 -1.37 -15.03
C LEU A 302 -3.38 -2.67 -15.51
N VAL A 303 -2.64 -3.79 -15.50
CA VAL A 303 -3.16 -5.11 -15.86
C VAL A 303 -4.25 -5.55 -14.86
N TYR A 304 -4.03 -5.33 -13.57
CA TYR A 304 -5.02 -5.64 -12.54
C TYR A 304 -6.31 -4.82 -12.70
N ILE A 305 -6.19 -3.51 -12.92
CA ILE A 305 -7.33 -2.61 -13.16
C ILE A 305 -8.00 -2.99 -14.49
N GLY A 306 -7.22 -3.21 -15.54
CA GLY A 306 -7.72 -3.64 -16.86
C GLY A 306 -8.49 -4.95 -16.79
N GLY A 307 -7.95 -5.95 -16.09
CA GLY A 307 -8.64 -7.22 -15.84
C GLY A 307 -9.99 -7.01 -15.13
N LYS A 308 -10.03 -6.16 -14.11
CA LYS A 308 -11.30 -5.81 -13.44
C LYS A 308 -12.28 -5.07 -14.36
N LEU A 309 -11.78 -4.25 -15.28
CA LEU A 309 -12.64 -3.52 -16.24
C LEU A 309 -13.25 -4.42 -17.31
N VAL A 310 -12.57 -5.48 -17.70
CA VAL A 310 -13.01 -6.41 -18.76
C VAL A 310 -13.87 -7.53 -18.19
N THR A 311 -13.70 -7.92 -16.93
CA THR A 311 -14.51 -8.97 -16.32
C THR A 311 -15.96 -8.52 -16.21
N PRO A 312 -16.94 -9.23 -16.83
CA PRO A 312 -18.35 -8.87 -16.70
C PRO A 312 -18.76 -8.94 -15.24
N THR A 313 -19.39 -7.87 -14.76
CA THR A 313 -19.89 -7.83 -13.38
C THR A 313 -21.35 -8.21 -13.42
N ASN A 314 -21.72 -9.35 -12.88
CA ASN A 314 -23.10 -9.82 -12.76
C ASN A 314 -24.02 -8.76 -12.10
N ILE A 315 -23.48 -7.87 -11.26
CA ILE A 315 -24.24 -6.83 -10.57
C ILE A 315 -24.58 -5.63 -11.47
N SER A 316 -23.72 -5.26 -12.42
CA SER A 316 -24.05 -4.22 -13.40
C SER A 316 -25.20 -4.64 -14.28
N ASP A 317 -25.13 -5.89 -14.79
CA ASP A 317 -26.15 -6.45 -15.65
C ASP A 317 -27.46 -6.66 -14.87
N LEU A 318 -27.34 -7.14 -13.62
CA LEU A 318 -28.48 -7.23 -12.71
C LEU A 318 -29.12 -5.87 -12.47
N ASN A 319 -28.33 -4.81 -12.25
CA ASN A 319 -28.84 -3.46 -12.02
C ASN A 319 -29.60 -2.93 -13.23
N ALA A 320 -29.10 -3.17 -14.44
CA ALA A 320 -29.78 -2.83 -15.69
C ALA A 320 -31.07 -3.66 -15.85
N ALA A 321 -31.03 -4.95 -15.59
CA ALA A 321 -32.18 -5.85 -15.68
C ALA A 321 -33.29 -5.46 -14.70
N ILE A 322 -32.94 -5.12 -13.44
CA ILE A 322 -33.90 -4.65 -12.44
C ILE A 322 -34.50 -3.30 -12.86
N SER A 323 -33.69 -2.38 -13.38
CA SER A 323 -34.21 -1.07 -13.85
C SER A 323 -35.19 -1.25 -14.99
N ALA A 324 -34.93 -2.16 -15.92
CA ALA A 324 -35.87 -2.49 -17.02
C ALA A 324 -37.13 -3.13 -16.48
N LEU A 325 -37.05 -4.06 -15.53
CA LEU A 325 -38.25 -4.68 -14.92
C LEU A 325 -39.11 -3.68 -14.15
N ARG A 326 -38.48 -2.73 -13.43
CA ARG A 326 -39.20 -1.61 -12.77
C ARG A 326 -39.97 -0.73 -13.77
N SER A 327 -39.33 -0.42 -14.91
CA SER A 327 -39.99 0.35 -15.98
C SER A 327 -41.21 -0.37 -16.53
N ASP A 328 -41.11 -1.69 -16.75
CA ASP A 328 -42.20 -2.49 -17.26
C ASP A 328 -43.32 -2.68 -16.22
N GLU A 329 -42.99 -2.77 -14.93
CA GLU A 329 -43.97 -2.71 -13.84
C GLU A 329 -44.76 -1.39 -13.84
N GLN A 330 -44.08 -0.27 -14.05
CA GLN A 330 -44.73 1.04 -14.13
C GLN A 330 -45.66 1.12 -15.34
N LYS A 331 -45.24 0.61 -16.49
CA LYS A 331 -46.11 0.56 -17.70
C LYS A 331 -47.32 -0.31 -17.46
N LEU A 332 -47.15 -1.49 -16.84
CA LEU A 332 -48.24 -2.40 -16.51
C LEU A 332 -49.25 -1.71 -15.56
N LYS A 333 -48.77 -1.02 -14.53
CA LYS A 333 -49.62 -0.24 -13.61
C LYS A 333 -50.36 0.89 -14.30
N ALA A 334 -49.71 1.62 -15.20
CA ALA A 334 -50.35 2.66 -15.97
C ALA A 334 -51.43 2.11 -16.87
N ALA A 335 -51.17 0.98 -17.54
CA ALA A 335 -52.19 0.29 -18.36
C ALA A 335 -53.37 -0.22 -17.51
N ALA A 336 -53.11 -0.74 -16.29
CA ALA A 336 -54.16 -1.17 -15.38
C ALA A 336 -55.02 -0.01 -14.89
N VAL A 337 -54.39 1.15 -14.60
CA VAL A 337 -55.14 2.38 -14.27
C VAL A 337 -56.02 2.84 -15.44
N ALA A 338 -55.52 2.76 -16.69
CA ALA A 338 -56.31 3.11 -17.88
C ALA A 338 -57.47 2.12 -18.11
N ALA A 339 -57.23 0.83 -17.84
CA ALA A 339 -58.26 -0.22 -18.02
C ALA A 339 -59.41 -0.11 -17.01
N LYS A 340 -59.24 0.60 -15.88
CA LYS A 340 -60.31 0.84 -14.90
C LYS A 340 -61.47 1.63 -15.45
N GLN A 341 -61.32 2.46 -16.50
CA GLN A 341 -62.37 3.26 -17.11
C GLN A 341 -63.33 3.98 -16.13
N GLY A 342 -62.81 4.45 -14.99
CA GLY A 342 -63.59 5.14 -13.97
C GLY A 342 -64.32 4.22 -12.95
N GLN A 343 -64.14 2.91 -13.03
CA GLN A 343 -64.72 1.96 -12.05
C GLN A 343 -63.95 2.01 -10.73
N VAL A 344 -64.68 1.87 -9.62
CA VAL A 344 -64.12 1.81 -8.27
C VAL A 344 -63.65 0.38 -7.99
N MET A 345 -62.43 0.04 -8.44
CA MET A 345 -61.79 -1.24 -8.18
C MET A 345 -60.33 -1.03 -7.73
N SER A 346 -59.77 -2.00 -7.01
CA SER A 346 -58.36 -1.97 -6.61
C SER A 346 -57.43 -2.13 -7.83
N LEU A 347 -56.15 -1.74 -7.71
CA LEU A 347 -55.16 -1.94 -8.76
C LEU A 347 -54.91 -3.44 -9.01
N ALA A 348 -54.99 -4.26 -7.96
CA ALA A 348 -54.89 -5.71 -8.05
C ALA A 348 -55.95 -6.35 -8.94
N GLU A 349 -57.18 -5.87 -8.82
CA GLU A 349 -58.33 -6.33 -9.65
C GLU A 349 -58.25 -5.82 -11.07
N ALA A 350 -57.57 -4.68 -11.31
CA ALA A 350 -57.41 -4.08 -12.61
C ALA A 350 -56.27 -4.70 -13.46
N ILE A 351 -55.26 -5.28 -12.87
CA ILE A 351 -54.13 -5.90 -13.56
C ILE A 351 -54.59 -7.01 -14.54
N PRO A 352 -55.46 -7.94 -14.19
CA PRO A 352 -55.94 -8.97 -15.13
C PRO A 352 -56.72 -8.35 -16.34
N LEU A 353 -57.27 -7.13 -16.21
CA LEU A 353 -57.98 -6.48 -17.28
C LEU A 353 -57.09 -5.88 -18.38
N VAL A 354 -55.77 -5.73 -18.12
CA VAL A 354 -54.78 -5.18 -19.08
C VAL A 354 -54.55 -6.14 -20.27
N GLY A 355 -54.96 -7.38 -20.14
CA GLY A 355 -54.73 -8.44 -21.13
C GLY A 355 -53.65 -9.44 -20.69
N GLN A 356 -54.01 -10.72 -20.88
CA GLN A 356 -53.21 -11.84 -20.39
C GLN A 356 -51.78 -11.84 -20.95
N SER A 357 -51.61 -11.47 -22.21
CA SER A 357 -50.33 -11.46 -22.89
C SER A 357 -49.32 -10.43 -22.27
N THR A 358 -49.82 -9.28 -21.84
CA THR A 358 -48.98 -8.21 -21.24
C THR A 358 -48.55 -8.59 -19.83
N TYR A 359 -49.45 -9.18 -19.07
CA TYR A 359 -49.18 -9.67 -17.73
C TYR A 359 -48.17 -10.88 -17.75
N ASP A 360 -48.39 -11.83 -18.66
CA ASP A 360 -47.51 -13.02 -18.83
C ASP A 360 -46.13 -12.58 -19.30
N ALA A 361 -46.01 -11.61 -20.18
CA ALA A 361 -44.69 -11.06 -20.59
C ALA A 361 -43.94 -10.41 -19.44
N TYR A 362 -44.62 -9.64 -18.58
CA TYR A 362 -44.03 -9.07 -17.38
C TYR A 362 -43.56 -10.18 -16.44
N ARG A 363 -44.41 -11.18 -16.19
CA ARG A 363 -44.10 -12.26 -15.28
C ARG A 363 -42.93 -13.13 -15.76
N GLN A 364 -42.84 -13.37 -17.07
CA GLN A 364 -41.68 -14.07 -17.65
C GLN A 364 -40.40 -13.27 -17.43
N LYS A 365 -40.43 -11.98 -17.72
CA LYS A 365 -39.27 -11.12 -17.49
C LYS A 365 -38.90 -11.02 -16.01
N ALA A 366 -39.87 -11.04 -15.08
CA ALA A 366 -39.60 -11.09 -13.65
C ALA A 366 -38.87 -12.39 -13.24
N ARG A 367 -39.24 -13.54 -13.86
CA ARG A 367 -38.51 -14.82 -13.66
C ARG A 367 -37.08 -14.75 -14.18
N ASP A 368 -36.86 -14.18 -15.36
CA ASP A 368 -35.54 -14.06 -15.97
C ASP A 368 -34.63 -13.19 -15.09
N VAL A 369 -35.15 -12.06 -14.59
CA VAL A 369 -34.44 -11.18 -13.67
C VAL A 369 -34.18 -11.84 -12.31
N ALA A 370 -35.12 -12.65 -11.81
CA ALA A 370 -34.97 -13.42 -10.59
C ALA A 370 -33.88 -14.50 -10.73
N ALA A 371 -33.75 -15.11 -11.89
CA ALA A 371 -32.65 -16.05 -12.17
C ALA A 371 -31.31 -15.32 -12.13
N ILE A 372 -31.16 -14.19 -12.83
CA ILE A 372 -29.94 -13.35 -12.78
C ILE A 372 -29.65 -12.88 -11.34
N PHE A 373 -30.68 -12.52 -10.59
CA PHE A 373 -30.54 -12.11 -9.18
C PHE A 373 -30.04 -13.28 -8.31
N THR A 374 -30.59 -14.48 -8.49
CA THR A 374 -30.18 -15.67 -7.77
C THR A 374 -28.73 -16.05 -8.08
N ASP A 375 -28.32 -16.01 -9.36
CA ASP A 375 -26.95 -16.27 -9.79
C ASP A 375 -25.98 -15.23 -9.20
N ALA A 376 -26.39 -13.95 -9.15
CA ALA A 376 -25.52 -12.88 -8.65
C ALA A 376 -25.42 -12.81 -7.11
N THR A 377 -26.48 -13.27 -6.39
CA THR A 377 -26.58 -13.07 -4.92
C THR A 377 -26.61 -14.38 -4.11
N GLY A 378 -26.89 -15.50 -4.76
CA GLY A 378 -27.18 -16.78 -4.11
C GLY A 378 -28.52 -16.85 -3.38
N ILE A 379 -29.36 -15.78 -3.47
CA ILE A 379 -30.67 -15.72 -2.79
C ILE A 379 -31.76 -16.17 -3.75
N VAL A 380 -32.48 -17.22 -3.42
CA VAL A 380 -33.60 -17.73 -4.20
C VAL A 380 -34.82 -16.85 -4.01
N VAL A 381 -35.40 -16.39 -5.09
CA VAL A 381 -36.62 -15.56 -5.10
C VAL A 381 -37.85 -16.43 -5.12
N ALA A 382 -38.81 -16.19 -4.20
CA ALA A 382 -40.06 -16.92 -4.14
C ALA A 382 -41.02 -16.51 -5.29
N ASP A 383 -41.73 -17.45 -5.87
CA ASP A 383 -42.67 -17.19 -6.99
C ASP A 383 -43.73 -16.14 -6.64
N ALA A 384 -44.19 -16.12 -5.40
CA ALA A 384 -45.14 -15.12 -4.92
C ALA A 384 -44.61 -13.68 -4.97
N SER A 385 -43.30 -13.49 -4.94
CA SER A 385 -42.64 -12.17 -4.99
C SER A 385 -42.34 -11.71 -6.43
N LEU A 386 -42.71 -12.51 -7.44
CA LEU A 386 -42.61 -12.13 -8.85
C LEU A 386 -43.80 -11.29 -9.33
N GLU A 387 -44.90 -11.29 -8.56
CA GLU A 387 -46.11 -10.51 -8.88
C GLU A 387 -45.83 -9.01 -8.80
N PRO A 388 -46.50 -8.18 -9.63
CA PRO A 388 -46.34 -6.73 -9.56
C PRO A 388 -46.78 -6.21 -8.19
N LEU A 389 -46.03 -5.27 -7.63
CA LEU A 389 -46.41 -4.61 -6.34
C LEU A 389 -47.65 -3.75 -6.53
N VAL A 390 -48.68 -4.07 -5.80
CA VAL A 390 -50.04 -3.43 -5.94
C VAL A 390 -50.29 -2.37 -4.85
N THR A 391 -49.21 -2.00 -4.11
CA THR A 391 -49.29 -0.92 -3.11
C THR A 391 -48.96 0.43 -3.66
#